data_1be9efae4f86b3af4c87b3c53ad26ca0
#
_entry.id   1be9efae4f86b3af4c87b3c53ad26ca0
#
_cell.length_a   1.000
_cell.length_b   1.000
_cell.length_c   1.000
_cell.angle_alpha   90.00
_cell.angle_beta   90.00
_cell.angle_gamma   90.00
#
_symmetry.space_group_name_H-M   'P 1'
#
loop_
_entity.id
_entity.type
_entity.pdbx_description
1 polymer ?
#
loop_
_entity_poly.entity_id
_entity_poly.type
_entity_poly.pdbx_seq_one_letter_code
_entity_poly.pdbx_strand_id
1 'polypeptide(L)'
;MSYKSDIEIAREAQKRPIQEIGSKLGIPVEHLLPYGHDKAKVSQEFINSVQKNDDGKLILVTAINPTPAGEGKTTTTVGLGDGLNRIGKKAAICIREASLGPCFGMKGGAAGGGYAQVVPMEEMNLHFTGDFHAITSAHNLLAAMIDNHIYWGNALEIDERRVAWRRVMDMNDRALRDIVTSLGGVSNGFPRQTGFDITVASEVMAILCLATDLEDLQKRLGDIIVAYRRDKTPIYCRDIKADGAMTVLLKDAMQPNLVQTLENNPAFVHGGPFANIAHGCNSVMATTTALKIADYVVTEAGFGADLGAEKFMNIKCRKAGLSPSGVVVVATIRAMKMNGGVAKSDLGDENVEAVVQGCPNLGRHIENVKSFGVPVVVAINHFVTDTDAEVKAVQNYVSEMGSEAILCKHWEKGSEGIVDLAERVAAIADSELGNFAPLYNDEMSLFGKIETIAKRIYRDDEVLANAKIRNQLKEWETAGYGNLPVCMAKTQYSFTTDPNLRGAPTGHAVPCLLYTSDAAD
;
A
#
# COMPACT_ATOMS: atom_id res chain seq x y z
N MET A 1 0.42 35.53 4.08
CA MET A 1 1.62 34.90 4.68
C MET A 1 2.02 33.76 3.79
N SER A 2 3.28 33.60 3.42
CA SER A 2 3.71 32.41 2.69
C SER A 2 3.86 31.27 3.72
N TYR A 3 3.17 30.16 3.49
CA TYR A 3 3.37 28.96 4.31
C TYR A 3 4.76 28.40 4.05
N LYS A 4 5.39 27.82 5.10
CA LYS A 4 6.63 27.04 4.93
C LYS A 4 6.36 25.80 4.09
N SER A 5 7.33 25.38 3.30
CA SER A 5 7.28 24.12 2.58
C SER A 5 7.42 22.92 3.54
N ASP A 6 6.94 21.75 3.13
CA ASP A 6 7.03 20.52 3.94
C ASP A 6 8.48 20.21 4.37
N ILE A 7 9.46 20.44 3.49
CA ILE A 7 10.88 20.21 3.80
C ILE A 7 11.43 21.22 4.82
N GLU A 8 11.00 22.48 4.77
CA GLU A 8 11.40 23.49 5.77
C GLU A 8 10.84 23.12 7.14
N ILE A 9 9.58 22.69 7.22
CA ILE A 9 8.95 22.23 8.46
C ILE A 9 9.68 20.99 9.00
N ALA A 10 9.97 20.01 8.15
CA ALA A 10 10.70 18.79 8.55
C ALA A 10 12.11 19.06 9.07
N ARG A 11 12.83 20.01 8.47
CA ARG A 11 14.18 20.40 8.90
C ARG A 11 14.22 21.14 10.24
N GLU A 12 13.15 21.83 10.60
CA GLU A 12 13.01 22.50 11.89
C GLU A 12 12.56 21.56 13.02
N ALA A 13 12.25 20.31 12.71
CA ALA A 13 11.75 19.33 13.67
C ALA A 13 12.74 19.10 14.83
N GLN A 14 12.22 19.16 16.06
CA GLN A 14 12.96 18.83 17.26
C GLN A 14 12.87 17.32 17.51
N LYS A 15 13.72 16.56 16.82
CA LYS A 15 13.73 15.10 16.92
C LYS A 15 14.31 14.65 18.27
N ARG A 16 13.69 13.63 18.87
CA ARG A 16 14.19 12.95 20.07
C ARG A 16 15.03 11.74 19.69
N PRO A 17 15.93 11.29 20.56
CA PRO A 17 16.61 10.02 20.40
C PRO A 17 15.61 8.89 20.19
N ILE A 18 15.91 7.98 19.25
CA ILE A 18 14.96 6.91 18.88
C ILE A 18 14.62 5.96 20.03
N GLN A 19 15.53 5.84 21.01
CA GLN A 19 15.32 5.07 22.24
C GLN A 19 14.16 5.64 23.08
N GLU A 20 14.02 6.96 23.14
CA GLU A 20 12.90 7.60 23.83
C GLU A 20 11.57 7.32 23.11
N ILE A 21 11.59 7.26 21.79
CA ILE A 21 10.41 6.92 20.97
C ILE A 21 10.04 5.45 21.19
N GLY A 22 11.01 4.54 21.15
CA GLY A 22 10.80 3.12 21.41
C GLY A 22 10.23 2.87 22.80
N SER A 23 10.71 3.61 23.81
CA SER A 23 10.22 3.47 25.19
C SER A 23 8.72 3.80 25.35
N LYS A 24 8.16 4.71 24.52
CA LYS A 24 6.72 4.99 24.50
C LYS A 24 5.89 3.77 24.13
N LEU A 25 6.45 2.86 23.35
CA LEU A 25 5.82 1.59 22.96
C LEU A 25 6.23 0.41 23.86
N GLY A 26 7.14 0.63 24.82
CA GLY A 26 7.68 -0.42 25.68
C GLY A 26 8.74 -1.28 25.00
N ILE A 27 9.41 -0.77 23.96
CA ILE A 27 10.52 -1.46 23.30
C ILE A 27 11.82 -1.21 24.11
N PRO A 28 12.46 -2.24 24.68
CA PRO A 28 13.73 -2.09 25.38
C PRO A 28 14.84 -1.64 24.43
N VAL A 29 15.80 -0.86 24.94
CA VAL A 29 16.86 -0.26 24.10
C VAL A 29 17.74 -1.31 23.40
N GLU A 30 17.98 -2.45 24.02
CA GLU A 30 18.71 -3.59 23.46
C GLU A 30 18.05 -4.23 22.25
N HIS A 31 16.76 -3.99 22.05
CA HIS A 31 15.98 -4.47 20.91
C HIS A 31 15.81 -3.42 19.79
N LEU A 32 16.39 -2.25 19.96
CA LEU A 32 16.48 -1.23 18.93
C LEU A 32 17.86 -1.28 18.27
N LEU A 33 17.89 -1.59 16.98
CA LEU A 33 19.10 -1.61 16.15
C LEU A 33 19.24 -0.23 15.49
N PRO A 34 20.08 0.69 16.01
CA PRO A 34 20.08 2.08 15.57
C PRO A 34 20.69 2.26 14.18
N TYR A 35 20.01 3.08 13.39
CA TYR A 35 20.48 3.62 12.10
C TYR A 35 20.65 5.14 12.22
N GLY A 36 21.61 5.57 13.03
CA GLY A 36 21.78 6.94 13.48
C GLY A 36 21.03 7.21 14.80
N HIS A 37 20.68 8.48 15.06
CA HIS A 37 20.10 8.89 16.34
C HIS A 37 18.57 8.89 16.37
N ASP A 38 17.94 8.98 15.22
CA ASP A 38 16.50 9.27 15.05
C ASP A 38 15.70 8.17 14.33
N LYS A 39 16.35 7.05 14.03
CA LYS A 39 15.71 5.86 13.46
C LYS A 39 16.39 4.58 13.92
N ALA A 40 15.63 3.50 14.02
CA ALA A 40 16.14 2.17 14.36
C ALA A 40 15.28 1.07 13.73
N LYS A 41 15.85 -0.11 13.53
CA LYS A 41 15.06 -1.32 13.30
C LYS A 41 14.69 -1.97 14.62
N VAL A 42 13.53 -2.61 14.66
CA VAL A 42 13.08 -3.41 15.81
C VAL A 42 13.53 -4.85 15.61
N SER A 43 14.23 -5.40 16.60
CA SER A 43 14.80 -6.73 16.49
C SER A 43 13.74 -7.83 16.37
N GLN A 44 14.05 -8.88 15.62
CA GLN A 44 13.18 -10.07 15.49
C GLN A 44 12.92 -10.75 16.84
N GLU A 45 13.89 -10.69 17.75
CA GLU A 45 13.76 -11.25 19.09
C GLU A 45 12.64 -10.55 19.88
N PHE A 46 12.59 -9.22 19.85
CA PHE A 46 11.49 -8.47 20.47
C PHE A 46 10.16 -8.76 19.80
N ILE A 47 10.11 -8.76 18.47
CA ILE A 47 8.90 -9.08 17.71
C ILE A 47 8.34 -10.42 18.16
N ASN A 48 9.17 -11.44 18.26
CA ASN A 48 8.77 -12.78 18.71
C ASN A 48 8.29 -12.78 20.17
N SER A 49 8.90 -11.96 21.02
CA SER A 49 8.55 -11.91 22.46
C SER A 49 7.16 -11.34 22.73
N VAL A 50 6.67 -10.44 21.87
CA VAL A 50 5.37 -9.76 22.04
C VAL A 50 4.21 -10.46 21.33
N GLN A 51 4.44 -11.52 20.56
CA GLN A 51 3.42 -12.20 19.76
C GLN A 51 2.20 -12.68 20.57
N LYS A 52 2.37 -12.94 21.87
CA LYS A 52 1.30 -13.43 22.76
C LYS A 52 0.48 -12.31 23.41
N ASN A 53 0.85 -11.05 23.20
CA ASN A 53 0.07 -9.92 23.69
C ASN A 53 -1.26 -9.84 22.95
N ASP A 54 -2.26 -9.24 23.59
CA ASP A 54 -3.52 -8.90 22.93
C ASP A 54 -3.29 -7.85 21.83
N ASP A 55 -4.12 -7.89 20.82
CA ASP A 55 -4.07 -6.91 19.73
C ASP A 55 -4.75 -5.60 20.14
N GLY A 56 -4.12 -4.49 19.79
CA GLY A 56 -4.77 -3.18 19.80
C GLY A 56 -5.80 -3.03 18.67
N LYS A 57 -6.41 -1.87 18.58
CA LYS A 57 -7.43 -1.53 17.59
C LYS A 57 -6.79 -1.08 16.27
N LEU A 58 -7.10 -1.75 15.18
CA LEU A 58 -6.57 -1.45 13.84
C LEU A 58 -7.47 -0.45 13.11
N ILE A 59 -6.93 0.70 12.76
CA ILE A 59 -7.61 1.76 12.00
C ILE A 59 -6.99 1.88 10.62
N LEU A 60 -7.81 1.71 9.58
CA LEU A 60 -7.38 1.93 8.19
C LEU A 60 -7.75 3.34 7.74
N VAL A 61 -6.76 4.06 7.21
CA VAL A 61 -6.98 5.32 6.48
C VAL A 61 -6.91 5.03 4.98
N THR A 62 -7.97 5.35 4.28
CA THR A 62 -8.07 5.26 2.81
C THR A 62 -8.60 6.57 2.26
N ALA A 63 -8.90 6.65 0.97
CA ALA A 63 -9.46 7.86 0.37
C ALA A 63 -10.45 7.54 -0.76
N ILE A 64 -11.05 8.56 -1.29
CA ILE A 64 -11.72 8.56 -2.59
C ILE A 64 -10.72 8.35 -3.73
N ASN A 65 -11.19 8.22 -4.98
CA ASN A 65 -10.30 8.14 -6.14
C ASN A 65 -9.35 9.34 -6.17
N PRO A 66 -8.03 9.11 -6.38
CA PRO A 66 -7.06 10.20 -6.36
C PRO A 66 -7.30 11.21 -7.47
N THR A 67 -7.02 12.48 -7.15
CA THR A 67 -7.04 13.60 -8.08
C THR A 67 -5.63 14.18 -8.21
N PRO A 68 -5.35 14.98 -9.26
CA PRO A 68 -4.05 15.66 -9.39
C PRO A 68 -3.74 16.66 -8.26
N ALA A 69 -4.73 16.97 -7.41
CA ALA A 69 -4.55 17.84 -6.25
C ALA A 69 -4.03 17.09 -5.01
N GLY A 70 -4.16 15.75 -5.01
CA GLY A 70 -3.87 14.89 -3.86
C GLY A 70 -4.95 14.95 -2.76
N GLU A 71 -5.23 13.84 -2.10
CA GLU A 71 -6.24 13.76 -1.03
C GLU A 71 -5.65 13.89 0.37
N GLY A 72 -4.32 13.70 0.51
CA GLY A 72 -3.61 13.83 1.78
C GLY A 72 -3.81 12.63 2.72
N LYS A 73 -3.90 11.39 2.19
CA LYS A 73 -4.02 10.18 3.02
C LYS A 73 -2.92 10.05 4.06
N THR A 74 -1.67 10.10 3.64
CA THR A 74 -0.53 9.94 4.56
C THR A 74 -0.51 11.06 5.60
N THR A 75 -0.80 12.30 5.19
CA THR A 75 -0.95 13.44 6.10
C THR A 75 -2.04 13.18 7.15
N THR A 76 -3.20 12.65 6.71
CA THR A 76 -4.29 12.29 7.63
C THR A 76 -3.93 11.10 8.51
N THR A 77 -3.21 10.10 7.98
CA THR A 77 -2.74 8.94 8.77
C THR A 77 -1.81 9.38 9.90
N VAL A 78 -0.85 10.23 9.58
CA VAL A 78 0.09 10.79 10.57
C VAL A 78 -0.64 11.69 11.56
N GLY A 79 -1.45 12.63 11.06
CA GLY A 79 -2.22 13.54 11.91
C GLY A 79 -3.17 12.80 12.85
N LEU A 80 -3.84 11.74 12.38
CA LEU A 80 -4.72 10.92 13.23
C LEU A 80 -3.94 10.17 14.31
N GLY A 81 -2.78 9.59 13.97
CA GLY A 81 -1.90 8.97 14.96
C GLY A 81 -1.45 9.95 16.04
N ASP A 82 -1.04 11.16 15.64
CA ASP A 82 -0.71 12.25 16.58
C ASP A 82 -1.93 12.70 17.37
N GLY A 83 -3.10 12.82 16.74
CA GLY A 83 -4.36 13.18 17.39
C GLY A 83 -4.79 12.18 18.47
N LEU A 84 -4.67 10.87 18.18
CA LEU A 84 -4.93 9.81 19.16
C LEU A 84 -3.98 9.90 20.36
N ASN A 85 -2.69 10.13 20.14
CA ASN A 85 -1.73 10.34 21.22
C ASN A 85 -2.05 11.62 22.02
N ARG A 86 -2.48 12.70 21.34
CA ARG A 86 -2.89 13.95 22.01
C ARG A 86 -4.07 13.79 22.96
N ILE A 87 -5.04 12.94 22.62
CA ILE A 87 -6.18 12.62 23.50
C ILE A 87 -5.87 11.52 24.54
N GLY A 88 -4.58 11.18 24.71
CA GLY A 88 -4.11 10.24 25.75
C GLY A 88 -4.24 8.76 25.38
N LYS A 89 -4.46 8.42 24.12
CA LYS A 89 -4.44 7.04 23.64
C LYS A 89 -3.02 6.64 23.26
N LYS A 90 -2.60 5.40 23.54
CA LYS A 90 -1.31 4.87 23.11
C LYS A 90 -1.42 4.40 21.66
N ALA A 91 -1.05 5.26 20.70
CA ALA A 91 -1.19 4.99 19.29
C ALA A 91 0.17 4.90 18.56
N ALA A 92 0.27 3.97 17.62
CA ALA A 92 1.37 3.84 16.68
C ALA A 92 0.87 4.00 15.23
N ILE A 93 1.73 4.54 14.37
CA ILE A 93 1.45 4.74 12.94
C ILE A 93 2.21 3.69 12.16
N CYS A 94 1.60 3.11 11.10
CA CYS A 94 2.23 2.17 10.21
C CYS A 94 2.04 2.60 8.76
N ILE A 95 3.11 3.05 8.10
CA ILE A 95 3.08 3.54 6.71
C ILE A 95 4.09 2.80 5.83
N ARG A 96 3.97 3.01 4.53
CA ARG A 96 4.91 2.46 3.55
C ARG A 96 6.16 3.31 3.46
N GLU A 97 7.26 2.66 3.11
CA GLU A 97 8.50 3.30 2.67
C GLU A 97 8.33 3.86 1.25
N ALA A 98 8.96 5.00 0.97
CA ALA A 98 8.90 5.65 -0.35
C ALA A 98 9.88 5.00 -1.33
N SER A 99 9.48 4.87 -2.60
CA SER A 99 10.33 4.47 -3.72
C SER A 99 10.94 5.70 -4.39
N LEU A 100 12.18 5.60 -4.86
CA LEU A 100 12.89 6.69 -5.54
C LEU A 100 12.19 7.14 -6.81
N GLY A 101 11.67 6.21 -7.62
CA GLY A 101 10.94 6.55 -8.83
C GLY A 101 9.79 7.54 -8.58
N PRO A 102 8.79 7.23 -7.73
CA PRO A 102 7.76 8.16 -7.32
C PRO A 102 8.25 9.44 -6.64
N CYS A 103 9.32 9.38 -5.83
CA CYS A 103 9.88 10.57 -5.18
C CYS A 103 10.38 11.61 -6.18
N PHE A 104 11.02 11.16 -7.25
CA PHE A 104 11.46 12.02 -8.37
C PHE A 104 10.41 12.19 -9.46
N GLY A 105 9.26 11.54 -9.35
CA GLY A 105 8.13 11.61 -10.25
C GLY A 105 7.02 12.55 -9.79
N MET A 106 5.78 12.26 -10.22
CA MET A 106 4.62 13.10 -9.95
C MET A 106 4.08 13.02 -8.51
N LYS A 107 4.40 11.96 -7.76
CA LYS A 107 3.84 11.75 -6.41
C LYS A 107 4.61 12.42 -5.28
N GLY A 108 5.91 12.68 -5.45
CA GLY A 108 6.79 13.08 -4.37
C GLY A 108 6.97 11.99 -3.30
N GLY A 109 7.34 12.39 -2.09
CA GLY A 109 7.63 11.49 -0.97
C GLY A 109 6.38 10.91 -0.27
N ALA A 110 6.61 10.07 0.73
CA ALA A 110 5.58 9.35 1.51
C ALA A 110 5.66 9.65 3.02
N ALA A 111 6.07 10.86 3.42
CA ALA A 111 6.26 11.23 4.83
C ALA A 111 5.08 12.02 5.44
N GLY A 112 4.04 12.31 4.69
CA GLY A 112 2.97 13.25 5.07
C GLY A 112 3.25 14.67 4.59
N GLY A 113 2.60 15.69 5.17
CA GLY A 113 2.77 17.08 4.76
C GLY A 113 2.34 18.08 5.85
N GLY A 114 2.79 19.33 5.72
CA GLY A 114 2.55 20.37 6.73
C GLY A 114 3.07 19.96 8.11
N TYR A 115 2.26 20.17 9.12
CA TYR A 115 2.59 19.79 10.50
C TYR A 115 2.19 18.35 10.86
N ALA A 116 1.75 17.54 9.91
CA ALA A 116 1.47 16.11 10.06
C ALA A 116 2.45 15.28 9.20
N GLN A 117 3.70 15.19 9.65
CA GLN A 117 4.78 14.51 8.95
C GLN A 117 5.51 13.52 9.87
N VAL A 118 6.08 12.49 9.26
CA VAL A 118 7.07 11.60 9.85
C VAL A 118 8.48 12.08 9.49
N VAL A 119 9.39 12.04 10.44
CA VAL A 119 10.78 12.49 10.28
C VAL A 119 11.76 11.37 10.70
N PRO A 120 12.94 11.29 10.04
CA PRO A 120 13.57 12.22 9.09
C PRO A 120 13.04 12.10 7.65
N MET A 121 12.36 13.11 7.14
CA MET A 121 11.63 13.05 5.88
C MET A 121 12.55 12.81 4.66
N GLU A 122 13.67 13.54 4.57
CA GLU A 122 14.59 13.44 3.42
C GLU A 122 15.20 12.04 3.31
N GLU A 123 15.65 11.46 4.43
CA GLU A 123 16.26 10.13 4.44
C GLU A 123 15.23 9.04 4.11
N MET A 124 14.00 9.16 4.64
CA MET A 124 12.92 8.22 4.33
C MET A 124 12.52 8.23 2.84
N ASN A 125 12.62 9.38 2.19
CA ASN A 125 12.26 9.53 0.78
C ASN A 125 13.41 9.16 -0.18
N LEU A 126 14.63 8.98 0.31
CA LEU A 126 15.82 8.69 -0.49
C LEU A 126 16.41 7.32 -0.11
N HIS A 127 17.47 7.32 0.70
CA HIS A 127 18.14 6.10 1.19
C HIS A 127 17.88 5.95 2.69
N PHE A 128 16.86 5.19 3.05
CA PHE A 128 16.37 5.11 4.42
C PHE A 128 17.25 4.20 5.30
N THR A 129 17.00 2.91 5.29
CA THR A 129 17.76 1.90 6.07
C THR A 129 18.31 0.78 5.19
N GLY A 130 18.10 0.86 3.89
CA GLY A 130 18.64 -0.08 2.92
C GLY A 130 17.67 -1.21 2.52
N ASP A 131 16.41 -1.18 2.95
CA ASP A 131 15.43 -2.25 2.66
C ASP A 131 15.19 -2.41 1.15
N PHE A 132 15.03 -1.30 0.43
CA PHE A 132 14.84 -1.35 -1.03
C PHE A 132 16.09 -1.82 -1.76
N HIS A 133 17.28 -1.48 -1.28
CA HIS A 133 18.52 -2.02 -1.81
C HIS A 133 18.60 -3.54 -1.58
N ALA A 134 18.23 -4.04 -0.41
CA ALA A 134 18.19 -5.46 -0.10
C ALA A 134 17.22 -6.22 -1.01
N ILE A 135 16.01 -5.66 -1.22
CA ILE A 135 15.00 -6.23 -2.13
C ILE A 135 15.50 -6.26 -3.57
N THR A 136 16.07 -5.15 -4.06
CA THR A 136 16.66 -5.07 -5.40
C THR A 136 17.78 -6.09 -5.56
N SER A 137 18.64 -6.24 -4.57
CA SER A 137 19.78 -7.17 -4.60
C SER A 137 19.30 -8.63 -4.61
N ALA A 138 18.34 -9.00 -3.76
CA ALA A 138 17.77 -10.34 -3.71
C ALA A 138 17.07 -10.71 -5.03
N HIS A 139 16.28 -9.78 -5.58
CA HIS A 139 15.58 -9.97 -6.85
C HIS A 139 16.56 -10.18 -8.02
N ASN A 140 17.58 -9.35 -8.11
CA ASN A 140 18.58 -9.40 -9.19
C ASN A 140 19.54 -10.58 -9.03
N LEU A 141 19.81 -11.03 -7.78
CA LEU A 141 20.55 -12.27 -7.55
C LEU A 141 19.84 -13.45 -8.20
N LEU A 142 18.52 -13.59 -7.99
CA LEU A 142 17.73 -14.64 -8.63
C LEU A 142 17.81 -14.57 -10.16
N ALA A 143 17.69 -13.38 -10.74
CA ALA A 143 17.83 -13.19 -12.19
C ALA A 143 19.20 -13.63 -12.71
N ALA A 144 20.26 -13.28 -12.00
CA ALA A 144 21.63 -13.69 -12.35
C ALA A 144 21.83 -15.20 -12.22
N MET A 145 21.25 -15.83 -11.16
CA MET A 145 21.34 -17.28 -10.95
C MET A 145 20.59 -18.08 -12.04
N ILE A 146 19.46 -17.57 -12.54
CA ILE A 146 18.74 -18.18 -13.67
C ILE A 146 19.60 -18.16 -14.93
N ASP A 147 20.15 -16.99 -15.30
CA ASP A 147 21.01 -16.88 -16.49
C ASP A 147 22.27 -17.74 -16.35
N ASN A 148 22.85 -17.79 -15.15
CA ASN A 148 24.02 -18.64 -14.87
C ASN A 148 23.68 -20.15 -14.95
N HIS A 149 22.49 -20.56 -14.48
CA HIS A 149 22.02 -21.95 -14.60
C HIS A 149 21.88 -22.38 -16.08
N ILE A 150 21.30 -21.50 -16.90
CA ILE A 150 21.18 -21.74 -18.36
C ILE A 150 22.56 -21.86 -19.00
N TYR A 151 23.50 -20.97 -18.65
CA TYR A 151 24.85 -20.96 -19.18
C TYR A 151 25.64 -22.25 -18.87
N TRP A 152 25.53 -22.76 -17.62
CA TRP A 152 26.29 -23.93 -17.15
C TRP A 152 25.59 -25.27 -17.39
N GLY A 153 24.84 -25.39 -18.45
CA GLY A 153 24.32 -26.67 -18.94
C GLY A 153 22.84 -26.90 -18.72
N ASN A 154 22.13 -25.96 -18.13
CA ASN A 154 20.66 -25.94 -18.05
C ASN A 154 20.05 -27.28 -17.59
N ALA A 155 20.55 -27.84 -16.46
CA ALA A 155 20.12 -29.15 -15.95
C ALA A 155 18.62 -29.23 -15.61
N LEU A 156 17.97 -28.08 -15.37
CA LEU A 156 16.52 -27.98 -15.15
C LEU A 156 15.70 -27.91 -16.44
N GLU A 157 16.35 -27.91 -17.62
CA GLU A 157 15.69 -27.84 -18.93
C GLU A 157 14.79 -26.58 -19.10
N ILE A 158 15.26 -25.44 -18.60
CA ILE A 158 14.59 -24.16 -18.78
C ILE A 158 14.43 -23.87 -20.28
N ASP A 159 13.20 -23.58 -20.74
CA ASP A 159 12.99 -22.98 -22.06
C ASP A 159 13.36 -21.49 -21.97
N GLU A 160 14.44 -21.08 -22.60
CA GLU A 160 15.02 -19.74 -22.53
C GLU A 160 14.04 -18.64 -22.99
N ARG A 161 13.02 -19.03 -23.79
CA ARG A 161 11.93 -18.16 -24.24
C ARG A 161 10.84 -17.99 -23.19
N ARG A 162 10.87 -18.78 -22.11
CA ARG A 162 9.85 -18.85 -21.07
C ARG A 162 10.41 -18.53 -19.68
N VAL A 163 11.48 -17.74 -19.62
CA VAL A 163 11.95 -17.15 -18.37
C VAL A 163 10.97 -16.04 -18.01
N ALA A 164 10.26 -16.21 -16.88
CA ALA A 164 9.26 -15.27 -16.39
C ALA A 164 9.87 -14.17 -15.50
N TRP A 165 11.11 -14.36 -15.05
CA TRP A 165 11.77 -13.47 -14.10
C TRP A 165 12.58 -12.39 -14.82
N ARG A 166 12.26 -11.12 -14.56
CA ARG A 166 12.97 -9.93 -15.06
C ARG A 166 13.97 -9.44 -14.02
N ARG A 167 14.58 -8.29 -14.24
CA ARG A 167 15.39 -7.56 -13.25
C ARG A 167 14.61 -6.41 -12.67
N VAL A 168 15.14 -5.78 -11.62
CA VAL A 168 14.53 -4.58 -11.04
C VAL A 168 15.58 -3.51 -10.74
N MET A 169 15.12 -2.26 -10.73
CA MET A 169 15.81 -1.10 -10.15
C MET A 169 14.77 -0.15 -9.54
N ASP A 170 15.14 0.61 -8.51
CA ASP A 170 14.20 1.50 -7.85
C ASP A 170 14.13 2.87 -8.54
N MET A 171 13.84 2.85 -9.83
CA MET A 171 13.69 4.04 -10.67
C MET A 171 12.74 3.75 -11.83
N ASN A 172 11.93 4.73 -12.23
CA ASN A 172 11.16 4.65 -13.47
C ASN A 172 12.09 4.90 -14.67
N ASP A 173 12.40 3.85 -15.45
CA ASP A 173 13.23 3.95 -16.65
C ASP A 173 12.57 3.24 -17.84
N ARG A 174 11.95 4.04 -18.71
CA ARG A 174 11.27 3.54 -19.91
C ARG A 174 12.22 2.83 -20.88
N ALA A 175 13.48 3.24 -20.94
CA ALA A 175 14.45 2.68 -21.86
C ALA A 175 14.87 1.24 -21.50
N LEU A 176 14.72 0.86 -20.23
CA LEU A 176 15.06 -0.47 -19.72
C LEU A 176 13.88 -1.45 -19.65
N ARG A 177 12.67 -1.05 -20.05
CA ARG A 177 11.49 -1.93 -20.00
C ARG A 177 11.66 -3.18 -20.82
N ASP A 178 12.20 -3.04 -22.05
CA ASP A 178 12.47 -4.14 -22.95
C ASP A 178 13.91 -4.02 -23.49
N ILE A 179 14.74 -5.01 -23.15
CA ILE A 179 16.14 -5.08 -23.56
C ILE A 179 16.49 -6.48 -24.03
N VAL A 180 17.62 -6.62 -24.70
CA VAL A 180 18.25 -7.91 -24.98
C VAL A 180 19.48 -8.06 -24.10
N THR A 181 19.52 -9.11 -23.29
CA THR A 181 20.68 -9.46 -22.45
C THR A 181 21.63 -10.42 -23.17
N SER A 182 22.81 -10.62 -22.57
CA SER A 182 23.83 -11.61 -23.00
C SER A 182 24.39 -11.39 -24.42
N LEU A 183 24.40 -10.13 -24.88
CA LEU A 183 25.13 -9.77 -26.12
C LEU A 183 26.63 -9.80 -25.89
N GLY A 184 27.42 -10.02 -26.97
CA GLY A 184 28.89 -10.04 -26.93
C GLY A 184 29.51 -11.43 -27.12
N GLY A 185 28.74 -12.40 -27.60
CA GLY A 185 29.19 -13.74 -27.96
C GLY A 185 28.93 -14.80 -26.89
N VAL A 186 29.34 -16.03 -27.19
CA VAL A 186 28.99 -17.23 -26.40
C VAL A 186 29.46 -17.19 -24.94
N SER A 187 30.50 -16.43 -24.63
CA SER A 187 31.03 -16.27 -23.28
C SER A 187 30.10 -15.45 -22.37
N ASN A 188 29.15 -14.69 -22.93
CA ASN A 188 28.22 -13.85 -22.18
C ASN A 188 26.85 -14.51 -21.92
N GLY A 189 26.68 -15.77 -22.35
CA GLY A 189 25.46 -16.52 -22.14
C GLY A 189 24.55 -16.57 -23.36
N PHE A 190 23.25 -16.82 -23.11
CA PHE A 190 22.24 -16.99 -24.15
C PHE A 190 21.47 -15.67 -24.36
N PRO A 191 21.53 -15.04 -25.53
CA PRO A 191 20.81 -13.80 -25.82
C PRO A 191 19.29 -14.01 -25.74
N ARG A 192 18.61 -13.22 -24.91
CA ARG A 192 17.16 -13.27 -24.78
C ARG A 192 16.58 -11.89 -24.46
N GLN A 193 15.31 -11.71 -24.80
CA GLN A 193 14.57 -10.53 -24.38
C GLN A 193 14.28 -10.60 -22.88
N THR A 194 14.42 -9.49 -22.20
CA THR A 194 14.09 -9.29 -20.78
C THR A 194 13.88 -7.79 -20.55
N GLY A 195 13.88 -7.34 -19.28
CA GLY A 195 13.77 -5.92 -18.94
C GLY A 195 13.98 -5.69 -17.46
N PHE A 196 13.75 -4.43 -17.06
CA PHE A 196 13.76 -4.00 -15.67
C PHE A 196 12.38 -3.48 -15.29
N ASP A 197 11.85 -3.99 -14.17
CA ASP A 197 10.69 -3.44 -13.50
C ASP A 197 11.13 -2.56 -12.33
N ILE A 198 10.25 -1.76 -11.75
CA ILE A 198 10.60 -0.99 -10.56
C ILE A 198 10.57 -1.89 -9.32
N THR A 199 11.49 -1.68 -8.37
CA THR A 199 11.65 -2.52 -7.17
C THR A 199 10.34 -2.70 -6.37
N VAL A 200 9.54 -1.65 -6.25
CA VAL A 200 8.25 -1.67 -5.52
C VAL A 200 7.13 -2.45 -6.23
N ALA A 201 7.33 -2.79 -7.50
CA ALA A 201 6.44 -3.66 -8.27
C ALA A 201 6.87 -5.13 -8.23
N SER A 202 8.01 -5.45 -7.62
CA SER A 202 8.56 -6.80 -7.62
C SER A 202 7.76 -7.76 -6.73
N GLU A 203 7.76 -9.03 -7.12
CA GLU A 203 7.20 -10.10 -6.30
C GLU A 203 7.96 -10.26 -4.96
N VAL A 204 9.27 -9.99 -4.94
CA VAL A 204 10.08 -10.00 -3.71
C VAL A 204 9.59 -8.95 -2.71
N MET A 205 9.26 -7.73 -3.17
CA MET A 205 8.64 -6.70 -2.32
C MET A 205 7.30 -7.17 -1.74
N ALA A 206 6.43 -7.75 -2.56
CA ALA A 206 5.14 -8.25 -2.12
C ALA A 206 5.28 -9.39 -1.11
N ILE A 207 6.21 -10.32 -1.35
CA ILE A 207 6.52 -11.44 -0.46
C ILE A 207 7.04 -10.93 0.89
N LEU A 208 8.03 -10.04 0.90
CA LEU A 208 8.57 -9.45 2.14
C LEU A 208 7.46 -8.77 2.96
N CYS A 209 6.56 -8.06 2.30
CA CYS A 209 5.46 -7.37 2.98
C CYS A 209 4.38 -8.29 3.52
N LEU A 210 4.26 -9.52 3.03
CA LEU A 210 3.28 -10.53 3.48
C LEU A 210 3.88 -11.61 4.38
N ALA A 211 5.21 -11.71 4.46
CA ALA A 211 5.89 -12.69 5.30
C ALA A 211 5.75 -12.34 6.79
N THR A 212 5.69 -13.38 7.62
CA THR A 212 5.50 -13.30 9.07
C THR A 212 6.79 -13.52 9.85
N ASP A 213 7.77 -14.20 9.26
CA ASP A 213 9.09 -14.49 9.82
C ASP A 213 10.06 -14.90 8.70
N LEU A 214 11.31 -15.20 9.04
CA LEU A 214 12.34 -15.60 8.07
C LEU A 214 12.08 -16.96 7.42
N GLU A 215 11.45 -17.90 8.11
CA GLU A 215 11.12 -19.23 7.57
C GLU A 215 9.99 -19.12 6.54
N ASP A 216 8.94 -18.35 6.86
CA ASP A 216 7.85 -18.04 5.93
C ASP A 216 8.37 -17.25 4.73
N LEU A 217 9.29 -16.29 4.95
CA LEU A 217 9.96 -15.56 3.88
C LEU A 217 10.68 -16.51 2.92
N GLN A 218 11.54 -17.40 3.44
CA GLN A 218 12.30 -18.34 2.63
C GLN A 218 11.38 -19.27 1.85
N LYS A 219 10.34 -19.79 2.49
CA LYS A 219 9.35 -20.65 1.84
C LYS A 219 8.67 -19.94 0.67
N ARG A 220 8.19 -18.71 0.89
CA ARG A 220 7.52 -17.93 -0.16
C ARG A 220 8.47 -17.60 -1.31
N LEU A 221 9.73 -17.21 -1.01
CA LEU A 221 10.75 -16.99 -2.03
C LEU A 221 11.01 -18.26 -2.83
N GLY A 222 11.06 -19.42 -2.17
CA GLY A 222 11.22 -20.72 -2.82
C GLY A 222 10.07 -21.07 -3.78
N ASP A 223 8.86 -20.56 -3.52
CA ASP A 223 7.65 -20.81 -4.32
C ASP A 223 7.53 -19.90 -5.56
N ILE A 224 8.41 -18.90 -5.74
CA ILE A 224 8.43 -18.05 -6.93
C ILE A 224 8.63 -18.89 -8.19
N ILE A 225 7.74 -18.73 -9.17
CA ILE A 225 7.90 -19.33 -10.51
C ILE A 225 8.86 -18.46 -11.31
N VAL A 226 10.02 -19.01 -11.66
CA VAL A 226 11.08 -18.27 -12.34
C VAL A 226 11.09 -18.49 -13.85
N ALA A 227 10.64 -19.67 -14.29
CA ALA A 227 10.64 -20.08 -15.70
C ALA A 227 9.73 -21.29 -15.91
N TYR A 228 9.62 -21.73 -17.17
CA TYR A 228 8.94 -22.96 -17.55
C TYR A 228 9.82 -23.83 -18.44
N ARG A 229 9.62 -25.14 -18.38
CA ARG A 229 10.13 -26.10 -19.36
C ARG A 229 9.35 -25.99 -20.68
N ARG A 230 9.81 -26.71 -21.74
CA ARG A 230 9.10 -26.75 -23.03
C ARG A 230 7.69 -27.36 -22.92
N ASP A 231 7.50 -28.30 -22.03
CA ASP A 231 6.19 -28.92 -21.71
C ASP A 231 5.29 -28.05 -20.83
N LYS A 232 5.72 -26.83 -20.48
CA LYS A 232 5.07 -25.87 -19.58
C LYS A 232 5.12 -26.23 -18.11
N THR A 233 5.90 -27.22 -17.68
CA THR A 233 6.13 -27.48 -16.27
C THR A 233 6.83 -26.27 -15.63
N PRO A 234 6.31 -25.70 -14.53
CA PRO A 234 6.93 -24.57 -13.85
C PRO A 234 8.25 -24.99 -13.17
N ILE A 235 9.18 -24.05 -13.15
CA ILE A 235 10.45 -24.14 -12.41
C ILE A 235 10.42 -23.05 -11.34
N TYR A 236 10.73 -23.42 -10.11
CA TYR A 236 10.65 -22.55 -8.96
C TYR A 236 12.02 -22.03 -8.51
N CYS A 237 12.03 -20.97 -7.73
CA CYS A 237 13.24 -20.41 -7.13
C CYS A 237 14.02 -21.45 -6.31
N ARG A 238 13.32 -22.35 -5.56
CA ARG A 238 13.94 -23.45 -4.82
C ARG A 238 14.66 -24.48 -5.70
N ASP A 239 14.22 -24.68 -6.95
CA ASP A 239 14.88 -25.58 -7.88
C ASP A 239 16.23 -25.00 -8.35
N ILE A 240 16.34 -23.66 -8.42
CA ILE A 240 17.59 -22.91 -8.65
C ILE A 240 18.45 -22.85 -7.38
N LYS A 241 17.87 -23.15 -6.20
CA LYS A 241 18.49 -23.04 -4.86
C LYS A 241 18.90 -21.62 -4.51
N ALA A 242 18.09 -20.63 -4.89
CA ALA A 242 18.36 -19.22 -4.65
C ALA A 242 17.66 -18.69 -3.37
N ASP A 243 16.62 -19.37 -2.90
CA ASP A 243 15.76 -18.95 -1.79
C ASP A 243 16.53 -18.64 -0.49
N GLY A 244 17.47 -19.50 -0.12
CA GLY A 244 18.31 -19.27 1.07
C GLY A 244 19.21 -18.04 0.95
N ALA A 245 19.85 -17.84 -0.21
CA ALA A 245 20.71 -16.69 -0.44
C ALA A 245 19.89 -15.36 -0.49
N MET A 246 18.71 -15.40 -1.10
CA MET A 246 17.77 -14.27 -1.10
C MET A 246 17.32 -13.92 0.33
N THR A 247 16.99 -14.94 1.15
CA THR A 247 16.59 -14.75 2.55
C THR A 247 17.70 -14.09 3.37
N VAL A 248 18.95 -14.49 3.19
CA VAL A 248 20.11 -13.87 3.86
C VAL A 248 20.25 -12.40 3.49
N LEU A 249 20.05 -12.03 2.21
CA LEU A 249 20.07 -10.63 1.77
C LEU A 249 18.93 -9.81 2.39
N LEU A 250 17.78 -10.44 2.67
CA LEU A 250 16.57 -9.78 3.16
C LEU A 250 16.42 -9.81 4.68
N LYS A 251 17.29 -10.51 5.42
CA LYS A 251 17.12 -10.74 6.88
C LYS A 251 16.95 -9.46 7.69
N ASP A 252 17.75 -8.43 7.39
CA ASP A 252 17.70 -7.16 8.10
C ASP A 252 16.53 -6.28 7.58
N ALA A 253 16.19 -6.42 6.30
CA ALA A 253 15.03 -5.75 5.70
C ALA A 253 13.68 -6.29 6.20
N MET A 254 13.63 -7.48 6.81
CA MET A 254 12.42 -8.02 7.46
C MET A 254 12.06 -7.29 8.76
N GLN A 255 13.00 -6.59 9.38
CA GLN A 255 12.79 -5.89 10.64
C GLN A 255 12.19 -4.50 10.37
N PRO A 256 11.02 -4.16 10.97
CA PRO A 256 10.39 -2.87 10.77
C PRO A 256 11.24 -1.71 11.24
N ASN A 257 11.19 -0.59 10.51
CA ASN A 257 11.87 0.64 10.87
C ASN A 257 10.99 1.49 11.78
N LEU A 258 11.51 1.86 12.94
CA LEU A 258 10.90 2.80 13.87
C LEU A 258 11.47 4.19 13.64
N VAL A 259 10.58 5.17 13.53
CA VAL A 259 10.86 6.60 13.41
C VAL A 259 9.84 7.39 14.25
N GLN A 260 9.76 8.70 14.08
CA GLN A 260 8.88 9.56 14.85
C GLN A 260 8.14 10.57 13.97
N THR A 261 7.01 11.07 14.46
CA THR A 261 6.33 12.22 13.89
C THR A 261 6.98 13.53 14.34
N LEU A 262 6.58 14.66 13.74
CA LEU A 262 6.98 16.00 14.21
C LEU A 262 6.64 16.23 15.70
N GLU A 263 5.61 15.55 16.21
CA GLU A 263 5.19 15.61 17.61
C GLU A 263 5.84 14.50 18.48
N ASN A 264 6.86 13.83 17.95
CA ASN A 264 7.63 12.77 18.60
C ASN A 264 6.79 11.53 18.98
N ASN A 265 5.74 11.20 18.23
CA ASN A 265 5.00 9.96 18.38
C ASN A 265 5.59 8.86 17.51
N PRO A 266 5.44 7.58 17.89
CA PRO A 266 6.08 6.48 17.20
C PRO A 266 5.41 6.17 15.85
N ALA A 267 6.22 5.95 14.83
CA ALA A 267 5.77 5.49 13.52
C ALA A 267 6.67 4.38 13.00
N PHE A 268 6.07 3.33 12.46
CA PHE A 268 6.73 2.28 11.72
C PHE A 268 6.65 2.56 10.24
N VAL A 269 7.79 2.51 9.56
CA VAL A 269 7.89 2.67 8.10
C VAL A 269 8.51 1.41 7.54
N HIS A 270 7.76 0.60 6.79
CA HIS A 270 8.26 -0.70 6.37
C HIS A 270 7.55 -1.25 5.13
N GLY A 271 8.33 -1.58 4.10
CA GLY A 271 7.84 -2.06 2.81
C GLY A 271 7.09 -1.00 2.01
N GLY A 272 7.03 -1.17 0.70
CA GLY A 272 6.46 -0.16 -0.19
C GLY A 272 5.77 -0.69 -1.45
N PRO A 273 4.98 -1.80 -1.39
CA PRO A 273 4.38 -2.37 -2.60
C PRO A 273 3.35 -1.41 -3.19
N PHE A 274 3.28 -1.32 -4.53
CA PHE A 274 2.29 -0.49 -5.22
C PHE A 274 0.88 -1.08 -5.09
N ALA A 275 -0.13 -0.21 -5.00
CA ALA A 275 -1.53 -0.63 -4.83
C ALA A 275 -2.25 -0.95 -6.15
N ASN A 276 -1.70 -0.62 -7.29
CA ASN A 276 -2.27 -0.96 -8.61
C ASN A 276 -1.80 -2.30 -9.17
N ILE A 277 -0.72 -2.87 -8.62
CA ILE A 277 -0.13 -4.15 -9.07
C ILE A 277 0.16 -5.14 -7.93
N ALA A 278 0.13 -4.67 -6.68
CA ALA A 278 0.30 -5.48 -5.47
C ALA A 278 -0.73 -5.03 -4.41
N HIS A 279 -0.57 -5.48 -3.16
CA HIS A 279 -1.56 -5.18 -2.11
C HIS A 279 -1.50 -3.74 -1.56
N GLY A 280 -0.47 -2.95 -1.89
CA GLY A 280 -0.43 -1.50 -1.68
C GLY A 280 -0.45 -1.02 -0.24
N CYS A 281 0.02 -1.84 0.72
CA CYS A 281 0.03 -1.55 2.14
C CYS A 281 1.42 -1.79 2.70
N ASN A 282 1.74 -1.21 3.85
CA ASN A 282 2.94 -1.57 4.60
C ASN A 282 2.94 -3.06 4.99
N SER A 283 4.08 -3.56 5.51
CA SER A 283 4.25 -4.98 5.82
C SER A 283 3.27 -5.49 6.89
N VAL A 284 2.99 -6.79 6.83
CA VAL A 284 2.30 -7.52 7.90
C VAL A 284 3.10 -7.42 9.19
N MET A 285 4.43 -7.63 9.12
CA MET A 285 5.34 -7.57 10.25
C MET A 285 5.21 -6.26 11.04
N ALA A 286 5.23 -5.10 10.37
CA ALA A 286 5.11 -3.81 11.05
C ALA A 286 3.73 -3.63 11.69
N THR A 287 2.65 -3.99 10.98
CA THR A 287 1.28 -3.84 11.49
C THR A 287 1.02 -4.76 12.67
N THR A 288 1.39 -6.04 12.59
CA THR A 288 1.18 -7.01 13.69
C THR A 288 2.03 -6.67 14.90
N THR A 289 3.29 -6.28 14.70
CA THR A 289 4.13 -5.83 15.82
C THR A 289 3.53 -4.61 16.50
N ALA A 290 3.11 -3.60 15.75
CA ALA A 290 2.49 -2.41 16.31
C ALA A 290 1.21 -2.73 17.11
N LEU A 291 0.36 -3.64 16.61
CA LEU A 291 -0.85 -4.09 17.30
C LEU A 291 -0.56 -4.76 18.66
N LYS A 292 0.58 -5.45 18.79
CA LYS A 292 0.98 -6.11 20.04
C LYS A 292 1.52 -5.16 21.12
N ILE A 293 1.84 -3.92 20.76
CA ILE A 293 2.54 -2.97 21.65
C ILE A 293 1.87 -1.60 21.77
N ALA A 294 0.80 -1.36 21.01
CA ALA A 294 0.01 -0.12 21.07
C ALA A 294 -1.48 -0.43 21.18
N ASP A 295 -2.25 0.46 21.82
CA ASP A 295 -3.70 0.29 21.96
C ASP A 295 -4.43 0.58 20.64
N TYR A 296 -3.86 1.48 19.83
CA TYR A 296 -4.37 1.85 18.51
C TYR A 296 -3.25 1.82 17.47
N VAL A 297 -3.53 1.26 16.32
CA VAL A 297 -2.62 1.28 15.17
C VAL A 297 -3.31 1.93 13.99
N VAL A 298 -2.75 3.04 13.50
CA VAL A 298 -3.26 3.75 12.33
C VAL A 298 -2.40 3.37 11.14
N THR A 299 -3.00 2.78 10.11
CA THR A 299 -2.31 2.38 8.89
C THR A 299 -3.04 2.93 7.66
N GLU A 300 -2.38 2.89 6.50
CA GLU A 300 -2.97 3.34 5.24
C GLU A 300 -2.90 2.30 4.14
N ALA A 301 -3.78 2.45 3.14
CA ALA A 301 -3.72 1.71 1.89
C ALA A 301 -3.59 2.67 0.70
N GLY A 302 -2.84 2.28 -0.33
CA GLY A 302 -2.55 3.13 -1.48
C GLY A 302 -3.77 3.43 -2.34
N PHE A 303 -3.80 4.60 -2.96
CA PHE A 303 -4.89 5.08 -3.84
C PHE A 303 -6.25 5.18 -3.13
N GLY A 304 -7.35 4.95 -3.87
CA GLY A 304 -8.70 4.98 -3.35
C GLY A 304 -9.12 3.68 -2.66
N ALA A 305 -10.27 3.74 -1.99
CA ALA A 305 -10.81 2.57 -1.29
C ALA A 305 -11.20 1.43 -2.24
N ASP A 306 -11.43 1.73 -3.50
CA ASP A 306 -11.71 0.76 -4.56
C ASP A 306 -10.48 -0.07 -4.98
N LEU A 307 -9.27 0.38 -4.69
CA LEU A 307 -8.02 -0.32 -4.98
C LEU A 307 -7.28 -0.74 -3.69
N GLY A 308 -6.79 0.25 -2.94
CA GLY A 308 -5.95 -0.02 -1.80
C GLY A 308 -6.69 -0.66 -0.63
N ALA A 309 -7.85 -0.10 -0.23
CA ALA A 309 -8.62 -0.69 0.87
C ALA A 309 -9.20 -2.07 0.49
N GLU A 310 -9.64 -2.26 -0.76
CA GLU A 310 -10.07 -3.57 -1.25
C GLU A 310 -8.97 -4.61 -1.04
N LYS A 311 -7.73 -4.34 -1.48
CA LYS A 311 -6.59 -5.25 -1.32
C LYS A 311 -6.13 -5.41 0.14
N PHE A 312 -6.19 -4.34 0.92
CA PHE A 312 -5.94 -4.41 2.36
C PHE A 312 -6.89 -5.43 3.02
N MET A 313 -8.18 -5.35 2.72
CA MET A 313 -9.21 -6.22 3.29
C MET A 313 -9.12 -7.65 2.73
N ASN A 314 -9.13 -7.82 1.41
CA ASN A 314 -9.19 -9.13 0.77
C ASN A 314 -7.84 -9.88 0.74
N ILE A 315 -6.71 -9.17 0.80
CA ILE A 315 -5.38 -9.80 0.73
C ILE A 315 -4.68 -9.73 2.09
N LYS A 316 -4.32 -8.53 2.57
CA LYS A 316 -3.51 -8.38 3.78
C LYS A 316 -4.24 -8.87 5.03
N CYS A 317 -5.46 -8.42 5.28
CA CYS A 317 -6.24 -8.85 6.45
C CYS A 317 -6.51 -10.34 6.43
N ARG A 318 -6.91 -10.89 5.27
CA ARG A 318 -7.12 -12.33 5.09
C ARG A 318 -5.87 -13.16 5.41
N LYS A 319 -4.71 -12.77 4.86
CA LYS A 319 -3.45 -13.52 5.02
C LYS A 319 -2.86 -13.42 6.42
N ALA A 320 -3.07 -12.32 7.10
CA ALA A 320 -2.51 -12.03 8.42
C ALA A 320 -3.50 -12.20 9.58
N GLY A 321 -4.74 -12.59 9.31
CA GLY A 321 -5.79 -12.72 10.35
C GLY A 321 -6.18 -11.39 11.00
N LEU A 322 -5.99 -10.26 10.30
CA LEU A 322 -6.28 -8.93 10.83
C LEU A 322 -7.75 -8.58 10.67
N SER A 323 -8.30 -7.84 11.64
CA SER A 323 -9.67 -7.31 11.61
C SER A 323 -9.65 -5.81 11.92
N PRO A 324 -9.93 -4.93 10.94
CA PRO A 324 -10.01 -3.50 11.20
C PRO A 324 -11.19 -3.15 12.11
N SER A 325 -10.94 -2.30 13.12
CA SER A 325 -11.96 -1.79 14.05
C SER A 325 -12.71 -0.58 13.49
N GLY A 326 -12.12 0.12 12.50
CA GLY A 326 -12.73 1.26 11.85
C GLY A 326 -11.94 1.70 10.61
N VAL A 327 -12.60 2.44 9.73
CA VAL A 327 -12.01 2.99 8.51
C VAL A 327 -12.28 4.48 8.42
N VAL A 328 -11.23 5.23 8.12
CA VAL A 328 -11.32 6.66 7.78
C VAL A 328 -11.21 6.80 6.26
N VAL A 329 -12.22 7.37 5.63
CA VAL A 329 -12.21 7.74 4.21
C VAL A 329 -11.85 9.21 4.08
N VAL A 330 -10.70 9.52 3.52
CA VAL A 330 -10.26 10.89 3.29
C VAL A 330 -10.90 11.44 2.02
N ALA A 331 -11.50 12.60 2.12
CA ALA A 331 -12.04 13.37 1.02
C ALA A 331 -11.55 14.82 1.07
N THR A 332 -11.55 15.51 -0.06
CA THR A 332 -11.26 16.93 -0.16
C THR A 332 -12.35 17.64 -0.95
N ILE A 333 -12.62 18.88 -0.63
CA ILE A 333 -13.57 19.71 -1.40
C ILE A 333 -13.12 19.82 -2.86
N ARG A 334 -11.81 19.97 -3.09
CA ARG A 334 -11.25 20.00 -4.45
C ARG A 334 -11.54 18.74 -5.25
N ALA A 335 -11.43 17.56 -4.62
CA ALA A 335 -11.74 16.30 -5.29
C ALA A 335 -13.24 16.16 -5.56
N MET A 336 -14.10 16.63 -4.67
CA MET A 336 -15.55 16.68 -4.93
C MET A 336 -15.87 17.58 -6.13
N LYS A 337 -15.31 18.80 -6.18
CA LYS A 337 -15.47 19.68 -7.35
C LYS A 337 -15.01 19.05 -8.65
N MET A 338 -13.84 18.37 -8.65
CA MET A 338 -13.33 17.67 -9.84
C MET A 338 -14.24 16.54 -10.29
N ASN A 339 -14.78 15.77 -9.34
CA ASN A 339 -15.77 14.72 -9.64
C ASN A 339 -17.11 15.31 -10.11
N GLY A 340 -17.42 16.55 -9.73
CA GLY A 340 -18.56 17.34 -10.23
C GLY A 340 -18.29 18.11 -11.51
N GLY A 341 -17.14 17.86 -12.18
CA GLY A 341 -16.84 18.39 -13.51
C GLY A 341 -16.05 19.71 -13.53
N VAL A 342 -15.60 20.26 -12.40
CA VAL A 342 -14.80 21.49 -12.34
C VAL A 342 -13.37 21.24 -12.82
N ALA A 343 -12.85 22.12 -13.67
CA ALA A 343 -11.48 22.03 -14.16
C ALA A 343 -10.46 22.34 -13.04
N LYS A 344 -9.23 21.78 -13.16
CA LYS A 344 -8.18 21.96 -12.14
C LYS A 344 -7.82 23.43 -11.88
N SER A 345 -7.90 24.31 -12.90
CA SER A 345 -7.64 25.75 -12.79
C SER A 345 -8.62 26.47 -11.87
N ASP A 346 -9.87 25.96 -11.75
CA ASP A 346 -11.00 26.69 -11.17
C ASP A 346 -11.39 26.13 -9.78
N LEU A 347 -10.57 25.22 -9.22
CA LEU A 347 -10.83 24.59 -7.93
C LEU A 347 -10.75 25.55 -6.73
N GLY A 348 -10.18 26.74 -6.91
CA GLY A 348 -10.08 27.78 -5.88
C GLY A 348 -11.37 28.52 -5.61
N ASP A 349 -12.31 28.54 -6.55
CA ASP A 349 -13.57 29.26 -6.46
C ASP A 349 -14.64 28.43 -5.77
N GLU A 350 -15.51 29.05 -4.96
CA GLU A 350 -16.65 28.37 -4.34
C GLU A 350 -17.60 27.79 -5.39
N ASN A 351 -17.93 26.51 -5.26
CA ASN A 351 -18.89 25.84 -6.12
C ASN A 351 -19.60 24.69 -5.39
N VAL A 352 -20.59 25.03 -4.58
CA VAL A 352 -21.37 24.07 -3.79
C VAL A 352 -22.11 23.07 -4.68
N GLU A 353 -22.63 23.51 -5.84
CA GLU A 353 -23.36 22.63 -6.76
C GLU A 353 -22.44 21.51 -7.30
N ALA A 354 -21.23 21.87 -7.73
CA ALA A 354 -20.26 20.88 -8.19
C ALA A 354 -19.80 19.94 -7.06
N VAL A 355 -19.68 20.42 -5.83
CA VAL A 355 -19.40 19.58 -4.66
C VAL A 355 -20.50 18.52 -4.49
N VAL A 356 -21.78 18.92 -4.52
CA VAL A 356 -22.93 18.02 -4.41
C VAL A 356 -22.93 17.00 -5.56
N GLN A 357 -22.67 17.45 -6.79
CA GLN A 357 -22.57 16.56 -7.97
C GLN A 357 -21.41 15.56 -7.87
N GLY A 358 -20.33 15.90 -7.18
CA GLY A 358 -19.19 15.01 -6.97
C GLY A 358 -19.31 14.06 -5.78
N CYS A 359 -20.19 14.34 -4.81
CA CYS A 359 -20.40 13.52 -3.63
C CYS A 359 -20.73 12.03 -3.89
N PRO A 360 -21.41 11.62 -4.99
CA PRO A 360 -21.62 10.20 -5.29
C PRO A 360 -20.34 9.38 -5.40
N ASN A 361 -19.19 9.96 -5.76
CA ASN A 361 -17.90 9.27 -5.71
C ASN A 361 -17.54 8.88 -4.27
N LEU A 362 -17.62 9.81 -3.34
CA LEU A 362 -17.42 9.55 -1.91
C LEU A 362 -18.43 8.53 -1.38
N GLY A 363 -19.71 8.68 -1.76
CA GLY A 363 -20.79 7.77 -1.37
C GLY A 363 -20.47 6.31 -1.72
N ARG A 364 -20.01 6.05 -2.95
CA ARG A 364 -19.61 4.70 -3.38
C ARG A 364 -18.45 4.16 -2.56
N HIS A 365 -17.45 4.97 -2.22
CA HIS A 365 -16.35 4.53 -1.37
C HIS A 365 -16.82 4.17 0.05
N ILE A 366 -17.75 4.93 0.63
CA ILE A 366 -18.37 4.61 1.92
C ILE A 366 -19.11 3.27 1.86
N GLU A 367 -19.94 3.06 0.82
CA GLU A 367 -20.67 1.81 0.62
C GLU A 367 -19.72 0.61 0.45
N ASN A 368 -18.66 0.79 -0.34
CA ASN A 368 -17.65 -0.23 -0.56
C ASN A 368 -17.00 -0.67 0.75
N VAL A 369 -16.60 0.26 1.60
CA VAL A 369 -16.01 -0.07 2.91
C VAL A 369 -17.05 -0.73 3.82
N LYS A 370 -18.28 -0.19 3.90
CA LYS A 370 -19.36 -0.80 4.70
C LYS A 370 -19.67 -2.24 4.26
N SER A 371 -19.45 -2.58 2.97
CA SER A 371 -19.68 -3.93 2.46
C SER A 371 -18.74 -4.99 3.04
N PHE A 372 -17.65 -4.59 3.68
CA PHE A 372 -16.76 -5.46 4.47
C PHE A 372 -17.18 -5.59 5.93
N GLY A 373 -18.26 -4.94 6.36
CA GLY A 373 -18.75 -4.98 7.73
C GLY A 373 -17.98 -4.08 8.71
N VAL A 374 -17.24 -3.08 8.23
CA VAL A 374 -16.41 -2.19 9.06
C VAL A 374 -17.05 -0.80 9.18
N PRO A 375 -17.11 -0.19 10.38
CA PRO A 375 -17.59 1.17 10.58
C PRO A 375 -16.74 2.19 9.83
N VAL A 376 -17.38 3.26 9.31
CA VAL A 376 -16.75 4.29 8.47
C VAL A 376 -16.99 5.67 9.05
N VAL A 377 -15.93 6.48 9.08
CA VAL A 377 -15.99 7.94 9.27
C VAL A 377 -15.26 8.63 8.12
N VAL A 378 -15.71 9.81 7.74
CA VAL A 378 -15.08 10.61 6.67
C VAL A 378 -14.24 11.72 7.28
N ALA A 379 -12.99 11.84 6.82
CA ALA A 379 -12.13 12.98 7.12
C ALA A 379 -12.15 13.95 5.94
N ILE A 380 -12.68 15.14 6.13
CA ILE A 380 -12.57 16.23 5.16
C ILE A 380 -11.21 16.91 5.40
N ASN A 381 -10.22 16.62 4.55
CA ASN A 381 -8.91 17.24 4.61
C ASN A 381 -9.00 18.67 4.05
N HIS A 382 -8.93 19.65 4.92
CA HIS A 382 -9.18 21.06 4.65
C HIS A 382 -8.06 21.73 3.85
N PHE A 383 -8.45 22.48 2.84
CA PHE A 383 -7.61 23.43 2.14
C PHE A 383 -8.10 24.87 2.41
N VAL A 384 -7.17 25.82 2.42
CA VAL A 384 -7.46 27.25 2.74
C VAL A 384 -8.49 27.91 1.83
N THR A 385 -8.78 27.32 0.68
CA THR A 385 -9.80 27.80 -0.28
C THR A 385 -11.17 27.19 -0.06
N ASP A 386 -11.29 26.20 0.85
CA ASP A 386 -12.56 25.54 1.10
C ASP A 386 -13.49 26.45 1.90
N THR A 387 -14.75 26.55 1.49
CA THR A 387 -15.75 27.38 2.19
C THR A 387 -16.61 26.54 3.13
N ASP A 388 -17.19 27.20 4.15
CA ASP A 388 -18.08 26.53 5.10
C ASP A 388 -19.32 25.92 4.41
N ALA A 389 -19.82 26.56 3.35
CA ALA A 389 -20.95 26.07 2.56
C ALA A 389 -20.62 24.74 1.84
N GLU A 390 -19.43 24.66 1.23
CA GLU A 390 -18.94 23.45 0.57
C GLU A 390 -18.70 22.32 1.56
N VAL A 391 -18.07 22.61 2.69
CA VAL A 391 -17.86 21.63 3.78
C VAL A 391 -19.20 21.11 4.28
N LYS A 392 -20.17 21.99 4.52
CA LYS A 392 -21.51 21.63 5.00
C LYS A 392 -22.26 20.74 4.00
N ALA A 393 -22.09 20.97 2.70
CA ALA A 393 -22.69 20.13 1.66
C ALA A 393 -22.18 18.68 1.75
N VAL A 394 -20.88 18.48 1.92
CA VAL A 394 -20.29 17.14 2.11
C VAL A 394 -20.78 16.51 3.41
N GLN A 395 -20.81 17.25 4.53
CA GLN A 395 -21.29 16.76 5.81
C GLN A 395 -22.75 16.30 5.75
N ASN A 396 -23.62 17.06 5.09
CA ASN A 396 -25.03 16.70 4.92
C ASN A 396 -25.17 15.41 4.12
N TYR A 397 -24.48 15.29 2.98
CA TYR A 397 -24.49 14.10 2.13
C TYR A 397 -24.03 12.86 2.89
N VAL A 398 -22.92 12.94 3.64
CA VAL A 398 -22.38 11.81 4.41
C VAL A 398 -23.31 11.42 5.55
N SER A 399 -23.98 12.40 6.17
CA SER A 399 -24.98 12.15 7.24
C SER A 399 -26.19 11.39 6.70
N GLU A 400 -26.68 11.70 5.49
CA GLU A 400 -27.76 10.96 4.82
C GLU A 400 -27.38 9.51 4.54
N MET A 401 -26.10 9.22 4.36
CA MET A 401 -25.58 7.86 4.22
C MET A 401 -25.37 7.12 5.55
N GLY A 402 -25.75 7.72 6.69
CA GLY A 402 -25.57 7.12 8.01
C GLY A 402 -24.09 7.00 8.40
N SER A 403 -23.27 7.99 8.03
CA SER A 403 -21.88 8.16 8.42
C SER A 403 -21.66 9.61 8.87
N GLU A 404 -20.49 9.92 9.39
CA GLU A 404 -20.13 11.26 9.86
C GLU A 404 -18.93 11.80 9.09
N ALA A 405 -18.95 13.08 8.73
CA ALA A 405 -17.83 13.76 8.08
C ALA A 405 -17.28 14.86 8.98
N ILE A 406 -16.00 14.77 9.29
CA ILE A 406 -15.30 15.64 10.23
C ILE A 406 -14.27 16.47 9.48
N LEU A 407 -14.32 17.81 9.68
CA LEU A 407 -13.36 18.73 9.10
C LEU A 407 -12.02 18.64 9.83
N CYS A 408 -10.93 18.42 9.09
CA CYS A 408 -9.60 18.22 9.64
C CYS A 408 -8.62 19.27 9.12
N LYS A 409 -7.96 20.00 10.03
CA LYS A 409 -6.97 21.05 9.76
C LYS A 409 -5.55 20.67 10.16
N HIS A 410 -5.26 19.38 10.18
CA HIS A 410 -3.99 18.82 10.67
C HIS A 410 -2.77 19.20 9.82
N TRP A 411 -2.95 19.51 8.52
CA TRP A 411 -1.86 20.02 7.71
C TRP A 411 -1.30 21.34 8.27
N GLU A 412 -2.17 22.23 8.74
CA GLU A 412 -1.79 23.53 9.30
C GLU A 412 -1.49 23.48 10.79
N LYS A 413 -2.23 22.65 11.57
CA LYS A 413 -2.25 22.69 13.03
C LYS A 413 -1.74 21.42 13.72
N GLY A 414 -1.19 20.46 12.97
CA GLY A 414 -0.77 19.19 13.54
C GLY A 414 -1.92 18.45 14.25
N SER A 415 -1.63 17.77 15.35
CA SER A 415 -2.64 16.99 16.09
C SER A 415 -3.80 17.82 16.64
N GLU A 416 -3.62 19.11 16.92
CA GLU A 416 -4.71 19.99 17.35
C GLU A 416 -5.83 20.10 16.30
N GLY A 417 -5.46 20.09 15.02
CA GLY A 417 -6.40 20.23 13.90
C GLY A 417 -7.20 18.96 13.58
N ILE A 418 -7.06 17.87 14.34
CA ILE A 418 -7.69 16.57 14.06
C ILE A 418 -8.26 15.88 15.31
N VAL A 419 -8.35 16.58 16.43
CA VAL A 419 -8.84 16.04 17.71
C VAL A 419 -10.23 15.43 17.58
N ASP A 420 -11.17 16.12 16.95
CA ASP A 420 -12.55 15.65 16.79
C ASP A 420 -12.61 14.31 16.02
N LEU A 421 -11.76 14.16 14.98
CA LEU A 421 -11.65 12.89 14.25
C LEU A 421 -11.03 11.80 15.13
N ALA A 422 -10.00 12.13 15.92
CA ALA A 422 -9.35 11.17 16.81
C ALA A 422 -10.32 10.65 17.90
N GLU A 423 -11.11 11.53 18.52
CA GLU A 423 -12.14 11.15 19.49
C GLU A 423 -13.21 10.26 18.84
N ARG A 424 -13.66 10.62 17.64
CA ARG A 424 -14.67 9.84 16.93
C ARG A 424 -14.16 8.46 16.52
N VAL A 425 -12.93 8.38 16.01
CA VAL A 425 -12.30 7.11 15.64
C VAL A 425 -12.09 6.22 16.86
N ALA A 426 -11.64 6.77 17.99
CA ALA A 426 -11.52 6.02 19.23
C ALA A 426 -12.88 5.48 19.68
N ALA A 427 -13.94 6.30 19.68
CA ALA A 427 -15.28 5.88 20.04
C ALA A 427 -15.82 4.75 19.14
N ILE A 428 -15.58 4.82 17.84
CA ILE A 428 -15.96 3.77 16.87
C ILE A 428 -15.19 2.48 17.14
N ALA A 429 -13.88 2.57 17.32
CA ALA A 429 -13.03 1.41 17.55
C ALA A 429 -13.33 0.71 18.87
N ASP A 430 -13.67 1.47 19.92
CA ASP A 430 -14.00 0.93 21.24
C ASP A 430 -15.43 0.35 21.30
N SER A 431 -16.31 0.70 20.35
CA SER A 431 -17.70 0.23 20.33
C SER A 431 -17.87 -1.22 19.86
N GLU A 432 -16.84 -1.83 19.28
CA GLU A 432 -16.85 -3.21 18.73
C GLU A 432 -18.00 -3.50 17.75
N LEU A 433 -18.52 -2.47 17.08
CA LEU A 433 -19.63 -2.57 16.13
C LEU A 433 -19.23 -3.22 14.80
N GLY A 434 -17.93 -3.46 14.57
CA GLY A 434 -17.41 -4.06 13.34
C GLY A 434 -17.63 -5.57 13.30
N ASN A 435 -18.05 -6.06 12.14
CA ASN A 435 -18.09 -7.50 11.82
C ASN A 435 -17.38 -7.72 10.49
N PHE A 436 -16.06 -7.54 10.51
CA PHE A 436 -15.23 -7.62 9.31
C PHE A 436 -15.31 -9.00 8.65
N ALA A 437 -15.56 -9.01 7.35
CA ALA A 437 -15.44 -10.20 6.50
C ALA A 437 -14.90 -9.81 5.11
N PRO A 438 -14.00 -10.62 4.53
CA PRO A 438 -13.61 -10.50 3.13
C PRO A 438 -14.81 -10.66 2.19
N LEU A 439 -14.74 -10.08 0.98
CA LEU A 439 -15.85 -10.10 0.02
C LEU A 439 -16.17 -11.49 -0.56
N TYR A 440 -15.22 -12.38 -0.55
CA TYR A 440 -15.32 -13.74 -1.09
C TYR A 440 -14.54 -14.73 -0.22
N ASN A 441 -14.89 -16.00 -0.29
CA ASN A 441 -14.14 -17.08 0.39
C ASN A 441 -13.02 -17.63 -0.52
N ASP A 442 -12.11 -18.41 0.06
CA ASP A 442 -10.94 -18.93 -0.65
C ASP A 442 -11.32 -20.00 -1.68
N GLU A 443 -12.42 -20.74 -1.48
CA GLU A 443 -12.91 -21.81 -2.34
C GLU A 443 -13.62 -21.32 -3.60
N MET A 444 -13.96 -20.03 -3.66
CA MET A 444 -14.54 -19.43 -4.88
C MET A 444 -13.54 -19.53 -6.04
N SER A 445 -14.03 -19.83 -7.25
CA SER A 445 -13.16 -19.85 -8.44
C SER A 445 -12.45 -18.51 -8.65
N LEU A 446 -11.27 -18.52 -9.27
CA LEU A 446 -10.51 -17.28 -9.55
C LEU A 446 -11.36 -16.28 -10.35
N PHE A 447 -12.10 -16.77 -11.35
CA PHE A 447 -13.00 -15.90 -12.13
C PHE A 447 -14.15 -15.36 -11.26
N GLY A 448 -14.74 -16.18 -10.38
CA GLY A 448 -15.77 -15.75 -9.44
C GLY A 448 -15.29 -14.66 -8.48
N LYS A 449 -14.04 -14.73 -8.00
CA LYS A 449 -13.40 -13.69 -7.18
C LYS A 449 -13.28 -12.37 -7.95
N ILE A 450 -12.84 -12.43 -9.22
CA ILE A 450 -12.75 -11.27 -10.12
C ILE A 450 -14.13 -10.63 -10.31
N GLU A 451 -15.15 -11.45 -10.65
CA GLU A 451 -16.53 -10.95 -10.80
C GLU A 451 -17.07 -10.33 -9.51
N THR A 452 -16.77 -10.91 -8.35
CA THR A 452 -17.20 -10.38 -7.05
C THR A 452 -16.64 -8.98 -6.81
N ILE A 453 -15.34 -8.77 -7.05
CA ILE A 453 -14.70 -7.45 -6.90
C ILE A 453 -15.30 -6.46 -7.92
N ALA A 454 -15.38 -6.84 -9.20
CA ALA A 454 -15.92 -5.99 -10.26
C ALA A 454 -17.35 -5.53 -9.94
N LYS A 455 -18.24 -6.46 -9.58
CA LYS A 455 -19.65 -6.15 -9.30
C LYS A 455 -19.85 -5.41 -7.98
N ARG A 456 -19.15 -5.79 -6.92
CA ARG A 456 -19.39 -5.23 -5.58
C ARG A 456 -18.63 -3.92 -5.32
N ILE A 457 -17.41 -3.78 -5.85
CA ILE A 457 -16.55 -2.61 -5.60
C ILE A 457 -16.66 -1.60 -6.76
N TYR A 458 -16.56 -2.06 -8.02
CA TYR A 458 -16.56 -1.15 -9.17
C TYR A 458 -17.96 -0.88 -9.71
N ARG A 459 -18.96 -1.73 -9.36
CA ARG A 459 -20.34 -1.69 -9.87
C ARG A 459 -20.40 -1.93 -11.38
N ASP A 460 -19.51 -2.80 -11.88
CA ASP A 460 -19.52 -3.27 -13.25
C ASP A 460 -20.71 -4.22 -13.51
N ASP A 461 -21.27 -4.13 -14.70
CA ASP A 461 -22.34 -5.04 -15.12
C ASP A 461 -21.78 -6.44 -15.42
N GLU A 462 -20.60 -6.49 -16.07
CA GLU A 462 -19.95 -7.75 -16.43
C GLU A 462 -18.42 -7.65 -16.48
N VAL A 463 -17.75 -8.81 -16.42
CA VAL A 463 -16.31 -8.97 -16.65
C VAL A 463 -16.09 -9.58 -18.03
N LEU A 464 -15.46 -8.81 -18.92
CA LEU A 464 -15.16 -9.25 -20.29
C LEU A 464 -13.86 -10.07 -20.27
N ALA A 465 -13.97 -11.40 -20.31
CA ALA A 465 -12.84 -12.32 -20.39
C ALA A 465 -12.98 -13.22 -21.62
N ASN A 466 -12.00 -13.18 -22.52
CA ASN A 466 -11.96 -14.05 -23.68
C ASN A 466 -11.62 -15.52 -23.28
N ALA A 467 -11.77 -16.45 -24.24
CA ALA A 467 -11.54 -17.88 -23.99
C ALA A 467 -10.10 -18.17 -23.51
N LYS A 468 -9.09 -17.42 -23.99
CA LYS A 468 -7.69 -17.61 -23.57
C LYS A 468 -7.53 -17.30 -22.08
N ILE A 469 -8.10 -16.19 -21.60
CA ILE A 469 -8.05 -15.78 -20.19
C ILE A 469 -8.78 -16.79 -19.31
N ARG A 470 -10.00 -17.19 -19.70
CA ARG A 470 -10.80 -18.18 -18.95
C ARG A 470 -10.08 -19.53 -18.83
N ASN A 471 -9.42 -19.98 -19.91
CA ASN A 471 -8.63 -21.21 -19.90
C ASN A 471 -7.40 -21.07 -19.00
N GLN A 472 -6.70 -19.94 -19.04
CA GLN A 472 -5.55 -19.69 -18.17
C GLN A 472 -5.93 -19.72 -16.69
N LEU A 473 -7.03 -19.10 -16.29
CA LEU A 473 -7.54 -19.15 -14.91
C LEU A 473 -7.83 -20.60 -14.48
N LYS A 474 -8.45 -21.41 -15.34
CA LYS A 474 -8.69 -22.83 -15.07
C LYS A 474 -7.40 -23.65 -14.98
N GLU A 475 -6.40 -23.36 -15.82
CA GLU A 475 -5.08 -23.97 -15.73
C GLU A 475 -4.43 -23.68 -14.35
N TRP A 476 -4.53 -22.44 -13.87
CA TRP A 476 -4.03 -22.06 -12.55
C TRP A 476 -4.79 -22.71 -11.40
N GLU A 477 -6.11 -22.82 -11.49
CA GLU A 477 -6.94 -23.56 -10.51
C GLU A 477 -6.51 -25.02 -10.46
N THR A 478 -6.30 -25.65 -11.62
CA THR A 478 -5.83 -27.05 -11.74
C THR A 478 -4.42 -27.23 -11.18
N ALA A 479 -3.56 -26.22 -11.31
CA ALA A 479 -2.21 -26.19 -10.75
C ALA A 479 -2.18 -25.97 -9.21
N GLY A 480 -3.34 -25.76 -8.57
CA GLY A 480 -3.45 -25.61 -7.12
C GLY A 480 -3.50 -24.15 -6.63
N TYR A 481 -3.60 -23.16 -7.53
CA TYR A 481 -3.64 -21.73 -7.16
C TYR A 481 -5.07 -21.18 -6.96
N GLY A 482 -6.10 -22.04 -7.05
CA GLY A 482 -7.50 -21.63 -6.94
C GLY A 482 -7.86 -20.92 -5.63
N ASN A 483 -7.18 -21.26 -4.52
CA ASN A 483 -7.43 -20.66 -3.20
C ASN A 483 -6.69 -19.33 -2.97
N LEU A 484 -5.90 -18.84 -3.94
CA LEU A 484 -5.23 -17.55 -3.81
C LEU A 484 -6.22 -16.39 -3.96
N PRO A 485 -6.04 -15.29 -3.21
CA PRO A 485 -6.78 -14.06 -3.46
C PRO A 485 -6.37 -13.44 -4.80
N VAL A 486 -7.27 -12.65 -5.38
CA VAL A 486 -7.04 -11.94 -6.64
C VAL A 486 -6.58 -10.52 -6.37
N CYS A 487 -5.52 -10.09 -7.05
CA CYS A 487 -5.04 -8.71 -7.02
C CYS A 487 -5.47 -8.00 -8.31
N MET A 488 -6.48 -7.13 -8.21
CA MET A 488 -6.99 -6.37 -9.35
C MET A 488 -6.10 -5.17 -9.65
N ALA A 489 -5.64 -5.06 -10.90
CA ALA A 489 -4.92 -3.89 -11.41
C ALA A 489 -5.82 -3.10 -12.36
N LYS A 490 -5.95 -1.79 -12.14
CA LYS A 490 -6.68 -0.86 -13.01
C LYS A 490 -6.19 0.57 -12.80
N THR A 491 -6.71 1.52 -13.57
CA THR A 491 -6.48 2.95 -13.28
C THR A 491 -6.96 3.32 -11.87
N GLN A 492 -6.20 4.13 -11.17
CA GLN A 492 -6.55 4.66 -9.85
C GLN A 492 -7.56 5.82 -9.91
N TYR A 493 -7.79 6.42 -11.06
CA TYR A 493 -8.54 7.68 -11.20
C TYR A 493 -10.05 7.50 -11.36
N SER A 494 -10.53 6.29 -11.52
CA SER A 494 -11.94 5.97 -11.74
C SER A 494 -12.28 4.60 -11.14
N PHE A 495 -13.56 4.35 -10.87
CA PHE A 495 -14.04 2.99 -10.60
C PHE A 495 -13.93 2.10 -11.83
N THR A 496 -13.96 2.68 -13.03
CA THR A 496 -13.84 1.97 -14.32
C THR A 496 -12.37 1.81 -14.74
N THR A 497 -12.16 1.23 -15.92
CA THR A 497 -10.86 1.18 -16.59
C THR A 497 -10.54 2.44 -17.42
N ASP A 498 -11.52 3.36 -17.58
CA ASP A 498 -11.32 4.65 -18.22
C ASP A 498 -11.06 5.75 -17.17
N PRO A 499 -9.87 6.34 -17.12
CA PRO A 499 -9.51 7.37 -16.15
C PRO A 499 -10.32 8.68 -16.30
N ASN A 500 -11.02 8.87 -17.41
CA ASN A 500 -11.83 10.07 -17.68
C ASN A 500 -13.26 9.95 -17.14
N LEU A 501 -13.75 8.74 -16.88
CA LEU A 501 -15.07 8.52 -16.28
C LEU A 501 -15.03 8.72 -14.77
N ARG A 502 -15.25 9.95 -14.34
CA ARG A 502 -15.23 10.37 -12.94
C ARG A 502 -16.58 10.18 -12.25
N GLY A 503 -16.63 10.49 -10.95
CA GLY A 503 -17.83 10.38 -10.14
C GLY A 503 -18.12 8.94 -9.74
N ALA A 504 -19.35 8.49 -9.91
CA ALA A 504 -19.81 7.13 -9.60
C ALA A 504 -20.46 6.48 -10.85
N PRO A 505 -19.68 6.18 -11.90
CA PRO A 505 -20.19 5.64 -13.15
C PRO A 505 -20.84 4.24 -12.95
N THR A 506 -21.87 3.94 -13.74
CA THR A 506 -22.56 2.66 -13.82
C THR A 506 -22.73 2.25 -15.29
N GLY A 507 -23.13 1.02 -15.56
CA GLY A 507 -23.37 0.57 -16.92
C GLY A 507 -22.08 0.32 -17.71
N HIS A 508 -21.00 -0.06 -17.06
CA HIS A 508 -19.72 -0.34 -17.69
C HIS A 508 -19.30 -1.80 -17.46
N ALA A 509 -18.27 -2.22 -18.18
CA ALA A 509 -17.71 -3.56 -18.07
C ALA A 509 -16.18 -3.48 -17.88
N VAL A 510 -15.64 -4.38 -17.09
CA VAL A 510 -14.19 -4.52 -16.88
C VAL A 510 -13.61 -5.51 -17.90
N PRO A 511 -12.70 -5.08 -18.80
CA PRO A 511 -11.91 -6.01 -19.57
C PRO A 511 -10.91 -6.72 -18.66
N CYS A 512 -11.05 -8.01 -18.51
CA CYS A 512 -10.07 -8.83 -17.79
C CYS A 512 -8.89 -9.10 -18.72
N LEU A 513 -7.73 -8.55 -18.36
CA LEU A 513 -6.45 -8.81 -19.01
C LEU A 513 -5.53 -9.42 -17.95
N LEU A 514 -4.82 -10.48 -18.31
CA LEU A 514 -3.79 -11.05 -17.44
C LEU A 514 -2.45 -10.41 -17.83
N TYR A 515 -2.00 -9.47 -17.00
CA TYR A 515 -0.68 -8.87 -17.13
C TYR A 515 0.31 -9.55 -16.20
N THR A 516 1.53 -9.68 -16.67
CA THR A 516 2.67 -10.14 -15.91
C THR A 516 3.67 -9.03 -15.60
N SER A 517 3.51 -7.84 -16.16
CA SER A 517 4.32 -6.63 -15.87
C SER A 517 3.73 -5.40 -16.53
N ASP A 518 4.08 -4.20 -16.09
CA ASP A 518 3.86 -2.87 -16.68
C ASP A 518 2.62 -2.06 -16.28
N ALA A 519 2.02 -2.29 -15.12
CA ALA A 519 0.99 -1.39 -14.61
C ALA A 519 1.56 -0.22 -13.77
N ALA A 520 2.86 0.02 -13.78
CA ALA A 520 3.53 0.98 -12.89
C ALA A 520 3.70 2.40 -13.46
N ASP A 521 3.21 2.69 -14.68
CA ASP A 521 3.29 4.03 -15.30
C ASP A 521 2.04 4.86 -15.14
#